data_392d0da357bc2559e9a5cd77feac30e3
#
_entry.id   392d0da357bc2559e9a5cd77feac30e3
#
_cell.length_a   1.000
_cell.length_b   1.000
_cell.length_c   1.000
_cell.angle_alpha   90.00
_cell.angle_beta   90.00
_cell.angle_gamma   90.00
#
_symmetry.space_group_name_H-M   'P 1'
#
loop_
_entity.id
_entity.type
_entity.pdbx_description
1 polymer ?
#
loop_
_entity_poly.entity_id
_entity_poly.type
_entity_poly.pdbx_seq_one_letter_code
_entity_poly.pdbx_strand_id
1 'polypeptide(L)'
;MIKNKIIRPLEGIRVIGLEQYMAGPYCTMLLADAGAEVIKIEKPNVGDPRRHMPPFAEKGSIKKAAGFMGYNRNKKSLALNLQSPEGKDIFKKLVNTADVVVENLRPGAMKKIGLTYNEMGNQNSKLIWALISGFGQLDGYRGPYSERPAFDIVTEAMSGIMHQVGFADKPPSWTIYGMADIYTGMVTSYGVMQALFMREKTGKGQLIDSAMFDNMLSLNEAMVALHSVTKQSPTRGKPKNLFPRGAFKTKDGYIALNVPDNIIWERLCKTIQREDLATD
;
A
#
# COMPACT_ATOMS: atom_id res chain seq x y z
N MET A 1 -15.06 30.91 -25.45
CA MET A 1 -14.84 29.49 -25.14
C MET A 1 -14.91 29.32 -23.63
N ILE A 2 -15.95 28.69 -23.10
CA ILE A 2 -16.07 28.36 -21.69
C ILE A 2 -15.01 27.29 -21.47
N LYS A 3 -13.90 27.58 -20.76
CA LYS A 3 -12.97 26.60 -20.30
C LYS A 3 -13.75 25.73 -19.30
N ASN A 4 -14.24 24.56 -19.73
CA ASN A 4 -14.80 23.59 -18.81
C ASN A 4 -13.73 23.29 -17.75
N LYS A 5 -13.95 23.78 -16.53
CA LYS A 5 -13.11 23.46 -15.38
C LYS A 5 -13.24 21.93 -15.16
N ILE A 6 -12.17 21.18 -15.35
CA ILE A 6 -12.15 19.76 -15.04
C ILE A 6 -12.27 19.65 -13.51
N ILE A 7 -13.42 19.16 -13.04
CA ILE A 7 -13.65 18.86 -11.62
C ILE A 7 -12.92 17.57 -11.30
N ARG A 8 -12.07 17.58 -10.28
CA ARG A 8 -11.38 16.38 -9.80
C ARG A 8 -12.23 15.65 -8.76
N PRO A 9 -12.16 14.32 -8.68
CA PRO A 9 -13.02 13.53 -7.79
C PRO A 9 -12.96 13.93 -6.31
N LEU A 10 -11.79 14.36 -5.83
CA LEU A 10 -11.57 14.78 -4.45
C LEU A 10 -11.33 16.29 -4.30
N GLU A 11 -11.76 17.10 -5.26
CA GLU A 11 -11.69 18.56 -5.12
C GLU A 11 -12.53 19.01 -3.91
N GLY A 12 -11.91 19.76 -2.99
CA GLY A 12 -12.53 20.21 -1.73
C GLY A 12 -12.27 19.31 -0.53
N ILE A 13 -11.74 18.11 -0.74
CA ILE A 13 -11.32 17.20 0.36
C ILE A 13 -9.94 17.61 0.87
N ARG A 14 -9.80 17.76 2.19
CA ARG A 14 -8.53 18.04 2.88
C ARG A 14 -8.02 16.81 3.61
N VAL A 15 -6.78 16.43 3.33
CA VAL A 15 -6.08 15.30 3.92
C VAL A 15 -4.86 15.77 4.70
N ILE A 16 -4.73 15.33 5.95
CA ILE A 16 -3.53 15.52 6.76
C ILE A 16 -2.74 14.23 6.76
N GLY A 17 -1.50 14.26 6.28
CA GLY A 17 -0.61 13.11 6.23
C GLY A 17 0.44 13.15 7.34
N LEU A 18 0.34 12.22 8.30
CA LEU A 18 1.37 11.92 9.30
C LEU A 18 2.12 10.67 8.86
N GLU A 19 2.77 10.76 7.71
CA GLU A 19 3.27 9.57 7.02
C GLU A 19 4.75 9.70 6.64
N GLN A 20 5.43 8.56 6.59
CA GLN A 20 6.85 8.45 6.28
C GLN A 20 7.11 7.26 5.35
N TYR A 21 8.25 7.25 4.70
CA TYR A 21 8.75 6.20 3.80
C TYR A 21 7.86 5.99 2.56
N MET A 22 7.01 4.95 2.52
CA MET A 22 6.32 4.53 1.30
C MET A 22 4.81 4.32 1.46
N ALA A 23 4.33 3.47 2.35
CA ALA A 23 2.92 3.07 2.42
C ALA A 23 1.96 4.26 2.61
N GLY A 24 2.13 5.04 3.67
CA GLY A 24 1.35 6.26 3.90
C GLY A 24 1.53 7.31 2.81
N PRO A 25 2.78 7.66 2.43
CA PRO A 25 3.03 8.57 1.31
C PRO A 25 2.40 8.14 -0.01
N TYR A 26 2.37 6.84 -0.33
CA TYR A 26 1.70 6.35 -1.54
C TYR A 26 0.17 6.53 -1.46
N CYS A 27 -0.43 6.21 -0.33
CA CYS A 27 -1.86 6.44 -0.09
C CYS A 27 -2.23 7.92 -0.30
N THR A 28 -1.56 8.83 0.40
CA THR A 28 -1.88 10.27 0.31
C THR A 28 -1.54 10.88 -1.04
N MET A 29 -0.56 10.32 -1.77
CA MET A 29 -0.28 10.71 -3.15
C MET A 29 -1.44 10.39 -4.10
N LEU A 30 -2.03 9.19 -3.98
CA LEU A 30 -3.20 8.82 -4.79
C LEU A 30 -4.39 9.75 -4.53
N LEU A 31 -4.61 10.12 -3.27
CA LEU A 31 -5.64 11.10 -2.91
C LEU A 31 -5.33 12.49 -3.47
N ALA A 32 -4.06 12.92 -3.44
CA ALA A 32 -3.61 14.19 -4.01
C ALA A 32 -3.77 14.22 -5.54
N ASP A 33 -3.43 13.14 -6.22
CA ASP A 33 -3.60 13.01 -7.67
C ASP A 33 -5.08 13.06 -8.07
N ALA A 34 -5.97 12.54 -7.20
CA ALA A 34 -7.42 12.64 -7.37
C ALA A 34 -7.99 14.05 -7.05
N GLY A 35 -7.16 14.98 -6.58
CA GLY A 35 -7.55 16.39 -6.37
C GLY A 35 -7.70 16.83 -4.92
N ALA A 36 -7.46 15.95 -3.94
CA ALA A 36 -7.47 16.35 -2.54
C ALA A 36 -6.35 17.35 -2.22
N GLU A 37 -6.61 18.28 -1.30
CA GLU A 37 -5.57 19.11 -0.68
C GLU A 37 -4.84 18.28 0.38
N VAL A 38 -3.64 17.80 0.08
CA VAL A 38 -2.85 17.01 1.02
C VAL A 38 -1.80 17.88 1.70
N ILE A 39 -1.82 17.92 3.04
CA ILE A 39 -0.83 18.60 3.89
C ILE A 39 -0.05 17.52 4.64
N LYS A 40 1.20 17.31 4.24
CA LYS A 40 2.13 16.38 4.90
C LYS A 40 2.77 17.06 6.09
N ILE A 41 2.58 16.50 7.27
CA ILE A 41 3.23 16.95 8.49
C ILE A 41 4.58 16.28 8.62
N GLU A 42 5.63 17.09 8.76
CA GLU A 42 7.01 16.63 8.85
C GLU A 42 7.70 17.16 10.10
N LYS A 43 8.63 16.35 10.65
CA LYS A 43 9.42 16.78 11.80
C LYS A 43 10.33 17.96 11.38
N PRO A 44 10.38 19.07 12.13
CA PRO A 44 11.27 20.18 11.84
C PRO A 44 12.73 19.74 11.70
N ASN A 45 13.47 20.36 10.79
CA ASN A 45 14.88 20.14 10.47
C ASN A 45 15.24 18.73 9.93
N VAL A 46 14.38 17.74 10.08
CA VAL A 46 14.63 16.36 9.64
C VAL A 46 13.80 15.98 8.43
N GLY A 47 12.50 16.29 8.46
CA GLY A 47 11.54 15.89 7.46
C GLY A 47 11.25 14.38 7.47
N ASP A 48 10.76 13.90 6.34
CA ASP A 48 10.60 12.47 6.09
C ASP A 48 11.98 11.82 5.86
N PRO A 49 12.33 10.70 6.53
CA PRO A 49 13.59 9.99 6.30
C PRO A 49 13.88 9.68 4.82
N ARG A 50 12.86 9.51 4.00
CA ARG A 50 13.00 9.26 2.56
C ARG A 50 13.64 10.41 1.80
N ARG A 51 13.65 11.65 2.35
CA ARG A 51 14.35 12.80 1.78
C ARG A 51 15.87 12.63 1.72
N HIS A 52 16.40 11.75 2.57
CA HIS A 52 17.84 11.53 2.76
C HIS A 52 18.32 10.21 2.14
N MET A 53 17.46 9.47 1.44
CA MET A 53 17.78 8.17 0.85
C MET A 53 18.06 8.28 -0.66
N PRO A 54 19.16 7.68 -1.16
CA PRO A 54 19.43 7.63 -2.58
C PRO A 54 18.38 6.78 -3.35
N PRO A 55 18.34 6.87 -4.70
CA PRO A 55 19.15 7.74 -5.53
C PRO A 55 18.70 9.20 -5.48
N PHE A 56 19.63 10.11 -5.76
CA PHE A 56 19.34 11.54 -5.79
C PHE A 56 19.30 12.05 -7.22
N ALA A 57 18.30 12.86 -7.55
CA ALA A 57 18.29 13.71 -8.73
C ALA A 57 18.97 15.02 -8.38
N GLU A 58 19.92 15.44 -9.23
CA GLU A 58 20.72 16.65 -9.04
C GLU A 58 20.52 17.63 -10.20
N LYS A 59 20.29 18.88 -9.90
CA LYS A 59 20.21 19.97 -10.87
C LYS A 59 20.86 21.22 -10.27
N GLY A 60 22.07 21.55 -10.70
CA GLY A 60 22.89 22.61 -10.08
C GLY A 60 23.16 22.26 -8.61
N SER A 61 22.88 23.21 -7.70
CA SER A 61 23.01 22.99 -6.25
C SER A 61 21.84 22.24 -5.61
N ILE A 62 20.80 21.94 -6.37
CA ILE A 62 19.61 21.26 -5.84
C ILE A 62 19.83 19.75 -5.92
N LYS A 63 19.72 19.08 -4.75
CA LYS A 63 19.79 17.63 -4.60
C LYS A 63 18.52 17.12 -3.94
N LYS A 64 17.77 16.24 -4.61
CA LYS A 64 16.50 15.69 -4.11
C LYS A 64 16.46 14.18 -4.24
N ALA A 65 16.02 13.49 -3.21
CA ALA A 65 15.83 12.04 -3.24
C ALA A 65 14.71 11.66 -4.20
N ALA A 66 15.01 10.86 -5.21
CA ALA A 66 14.06 10.44 -6.24
C ALA A 66 12.87 9.66 -5.63
N GLY A 67 13.14 8.78 -4.66
CA GLY A 67 12.09 8.04 -3.96
C GLY A 67 11.14 8.92 -3.14
N PHE A 68 11.63 10.05 -2.58
CA PHE A 68 10.76 11.02 -1.93
C PHE A 68 9.86 11.73 -2.96
N MET A 69 10.44 12.20 -4.06
CA MET A 69 9.68 12.90 -5.12
C MET A 69 8.60 12.00 -5.72
N GLY A 70 8.90 10.72 -5.92
CA GLY A 70 7.98 9.74 -6.49
C GLY A 70 6.65 9.62 -5.72
N TYR A 71 6.69 9.67 -4.39
CA TYR A 71 5.52 9.45 -3.53
C TYR A 71 4.92 10.72 -2.91
N ASN A 72 5.51 11.90 -3.16
CA ASN A 72 5.07 13.14 -2.49
C ASN A 72 4.71 14.28 -3.46
N ARG A 73 4.44 13.95 -4.74
CA ARG A 73 3.91 14.94 -5.68
C ARG A 73 2.54 15.44 -5.26
N ASN A 74 2.21 16.66 -5.65
CA ASN A 74 0.93 17.32 -5.38
C ASN A 74 0.61 17.54 -3.89
N LYS A 75 1.58 17.36 -2.98
CA LYS A 75 1.40 17.61 -1.56
C LYS A 75 2.02 18.95 -1.14
N LYS A 76 1.41 19.57 -0.14
CA LYS A 76 2.02 20.66 0.66
C LYS A 76 2.77 20.04 1.82
N SER A 77 3.90 20.62 2.22
CA SER A 77 4.68 20.19 3.39
C SER A 77 4.58 21.24 4.50
N LEU A 78 4.35 20.78 5.72
CA LEU A 78 4.33 21.61 6.92
C LEU A 78 5.27 21.00 7.96
N ALA A 79 6.32 21.73 8.33
CA ALA A 79 7.20 21.35 9.43
C ALA A 79 6.51 21.69 10.77
N LEU A 80 6.22 20.66 11.58
CA LEU A 80 5.50 20.83 12.86
C LEU A 80 6.05 19.91 13.93
N ASN A 81 6.39 20.48 15.10
CA ASN A 81 6.86 19.72 16.25
C ASN A 81 5.69 19.22 17.08
N LEU A 82 5.25 18.00 16.87
CA LEU A 82 4.15 17.37 17.63
C LEU A 82 4.53 16.97 19.06
N GLN A 83 5.76 17.20 19.50
CA GLN A 83 6.14 17.01 20.90
C GLN A 83 5.89 18.28 21.73
N SER A 84 5.81 19.46 21.12
CA SER A 84 5.52 20.70 21.82
C SER A 84 4.01 20.92 21.98
N PRO A 85 3.56 21.61 23.05
CA PRO A 85 2.16 21.98 23.23
C PRO A 85 1.60 22.78 22.05
N GLU A 86 2.36 23.77 21.58
CA GLU A 86 1.95 24.65 20.46
C GLU A 86 1.80 23.86 19.16
N GLY A 87 2.71 22.91 18.90
CA GLY A 87 2.61 22.03 17.74
C GLY A 87 1.40 21.12 17.79
N LYS A 88 1.07 20.59 18.96
CA LYS A 88 -0.15 19.80 19.16
C LYS A 88 -1.41 20.65 18.94
N ASP A 89 -1.43 21.87 19.42
CA ASP A 89 -2.59 22.76 19.24
C ASP A 89 -2.78 23.15 17.76
N ILE A 90 -1.70 23.40 17.05
CA ILE A 90 -1.76 23.64 15.61
C ILE A 90 -2.29 22.39 14.90
N PHE A 91 -1.80 21.21 15.25
CA PHE A 91 -2.27 19.96 14.66
C PHE A 91 -3.76 19.73 14.91
N LYS A 92 -4.27 19.93 16.13
CA LYS A 92 -5.69 19.85 16.46
C LYS A 92 -6.54 20.79 15.61
N LYS A 93 -6.08 22.04 15.44
CA LYS A 93 -6.76 23.02 14.56
C LYS A 93 -6.82 22.55 13.11
N LEU A 94 -5.74 21.95 12.59
CA LEU A 94 -5.70 21.39 11.24
C LEU A 94 -6.68 20.21 11.11
N VAL A 95 -6.68 19.28 12.05
CA VAL A 95 -7.56 18.10 12.04
C VAL A 95 -9.04 18.50 12.13
N ASN A 96 -9.37 19.53 12.86
CA ASN A 96 -10.75 20.06 12.94
C ASN A 96 -11.29 20.58 11.59
N THR A 97 -10.41 20.91 10.67
CA THR A 97 -10.77 21.35 9.30
C THR A 97 -10.48 20.28 8.25
N ALA A 98 -10.01 19.12 8.66
CA ALA A 98 -9.66 18.03 7.76
C ALA A 98 -10.84 17.06 7.56
N ASP A 99 -10.88 16.46 6.40
CA ASP A 99 -11.78 15.35 6.08
C ASP A 99 -11.14 14.02 6.42
N VAL A 100 -9.83 13.91 6.20
CA VAL A 100 -9.08 12.66 6.34
C VAL A 100 -7.75 12.93 7.05
N VAL A 101 -7.38 12.03 7.96
CA VAL A 101 -6.01 11.88 8.47
C VAL A 101 -5.50 10.53 8.01
N VAL A 102 -4.28 10.49 7.48
CA VAL A 102 -3.56 9.25 7.16
C VAL A 102 -2.29 9.21 7.97
N GLU A 103 -2.07 8.14 8.72
CA GLU A 103 -0.84 7.93 9.48
C GLU A 103 -0.25 6.53 9.25
N ASN A 104 1.09 6.45 9.25
CA ASN A 104 1.84 5.19 9.27
C ASN A 104 3.02 5.25 10.26
N LEU A 105 2.80 5.89 11.38
CA LEU A 105 3.79 5.96 12.44
C LEU A 105 3.88 4.61 13.19
N ARG A 106 4.94 4.45 13.99
CA ARG A 106 5.08 3.24 14.81
C ARG A 106 3.90 3.07 15.76
N PRO A 107 3.46 1.82 16.04
CA PRO A 107 2.41 1.54 16.99
C PRO A 107 2.57 2.34 18.30
N GLY A 108 1.48 2.93 18.77
CA GLY A 108 1.46 3.73 20.00
C GLY A 108 2.08 5.13 19.91
N ALA A 109 2.64 5.56 18.78
CA ALA A 109 3.27 6.88 18.65
C ALA A 109 2.27 8.02 18.92
N MET A 110 1.09 7.98 18.28
CA MET A 110 0.05 8.98 18.45
C MET A 110 -0.56 8.94 19.86
N LYS A 111 -0.72 7.74 20.44
CA LYS A 111 -1.18 7.57 21.82
C LYS A 111 -0.26 8.25 22.84
N LYS A 112 1.06 8.12 22.68
CA LYS A 112 2.06 8.74 23.56
C LYS A 112 1.98 10.27 23.60
N ILE A 113 1.50 10.89 22.53
CA ILE A 113 1.40 12.36 22.46
C ILE A 113 -0.02 12.88 22.64
N GLY A 114 -1.02 11.98 22.86
CA GLY A 114 -2.42 12.34 23.08
C GLY A 114 -3.12 12.89 21.85
N LEU A 115 -2.85 12.31 20.66
CA LEU A 115 -3.42 12.75 19.39
C LEU A 115 -4.00 11.56 18.61
N THR A 116 -4.79 10.71 19.28
CA THR A 116 -5.43 9.53 18.67
C THR A 116 -6.74 9.89 17.95
N TYR A 117 -7.24 8.96 17.12
CA TYR A 117 -8.57 9.08 16.53
C TYR A 117 -9.66 9.34 17.55
N ASN A 118 -9.66 8.63 18.70
CA ASN A 118 -10.68 8.79 19.74
C ASN A 118 -10.69 10.20 20.31
N GLU A 119 -9.52 10.83 20.47
CA GLU A 119 -9.40 12.19 21.00
C GLU A 119 -9.82 13.24 19.94
N MET A 120 -9.50 13.00 18.66
CA MET A 120 -9.79 13.94 17.57
C MET A 120 -11.22 13.78 17.03
N GLY A 121 -11.73 12.56 16.94
CA GLY A 121 -13.08 12.25 16.43
C GLY A 121 -14.20 12.85 17.29
N ASN A 122 -13.96 13.04 18.60
CA ASN A 122 -14.88 13.75 19.49
C ASN A 122 -15.05 15.23 19.10
N GLN A 123 -14.07 15.84 18.46
CA GLN A 123 -14.10 17.24 18.02
C GLN A 123 -14.58 17.39 16.57
N ASN A 124 -14.36 16.36 15.74
CA ASN A 124 -14.77 16.31 14.34
C ASN A 124 -15.42 14.95 14.05
N SER A 125 -16.73 14.87 14.23
CA SER A 125 -17.51 13.64 14.01
C SER A 125 -17.52 13.14 12.55
N LYS A 126 -17.06 13.97 11.60
CA LYS A 126 -16.96 13.63 10.18
C LYS A 126 -15.56 13.14 9.78
N LEU A 127 -14.63 13.15 10.74
CA LEU A 127 -13.24 12.80 10.49
C LEU A 127 -13.10 11.32 10.10
N ILE A 128 -12.41 11.07 9.01
CA ILE A 128 -11.95 9.75 8.61
C ILE A 128 -10.48 9.64 9.02
N TRP A 129 -10.12 8.58 9.73
CA TRP A 129 -8.74 8.36 10.14
C TRP A 129 -8.25 7.03 9.61
N ALA A 130 -7.28 7.06 8.69
CA ALA A 130 -6.67 5.86 8.12
C ALA A 130 -5.33 5.59 8.79
N LEU A 131 -5.27 4.50 9.53
CA LEU A 131 -4.10 4.00 10.21
C LEU A 131 -3.48 2.88 9.38
N ILE A 132 -2.21 3.03 9.00
CA ILE A 132 -1.43 2.00 8.31
C ILE A 132 -0.39 1.46 9.30
N SER A 133 -0.42 0.15 9.53
CA SER A 133 0.52 -0.51 10.43
C SER A 133 1.00 -1.86 9.88
N GLY A 134 1.96 -2.48 10.52
CA GLY A 134 2.42 -3.81 10.12
C GLY A 134 1.37 -4.90 10.31
N PHE A 135 0.64 -4.87 11.45
CA PHE A 135 -0.17 -5.99 11.92
C PHE A 135 -1.53 -5.61 12.52
N GLY A 136 -2.04 -4.41 12.19
CA GLY A 136 -3.34 -3.94 12.70
C GLY A 136 -3.27 -3.38 14.14
N GLN A 137 -4.13 -2.40 14.41
CA GLN A 137 -4.15 -1.65 15.67
C GLN A 137 -5.57 -1.52 16.23
N LEU A 138 -6.60 -1.97 15.50
CA LEU A 138 -7.98 -1.80 15.90
C LEU A 138 -8.28 -2.62 17.17
N ASP A 139 -8.79 -1.95 18.19
CA ASP A 139 -9.17 -2.62 19.45
C ASP A 139 -10.23 -3.70 19.19
N GLY A 140 -10.07 -4.86 19.81
CA GLY A 140 -10.89 -6.04 19.56
C GLY A 140 -10.43 -6.93 18.40
N TYR A 141 -9.51 -6.43 17.54
CA TYR A 141 -8.94 -7.16 16.41
C TYR A 141 -7.41 -7.26 16.48
N ARG A 142 -6.80 -6.88 17.60
CA ARG A 142 -5.35 -6.95 17.80
C ARG A 142 -4.85 -8.39 17.79
N GLY A 143 -3.86 -8.65 16.96
CA GLY A 143 -3.12 -9.91 16.95
C GLY A 143 -1.87 -9.87 17.84
N PRO A 144 -1.13 -10.97 17.94
CA PRO A 144 0.07 -11.07 18.78
C PRO A 144 1.22 -10.17 18.35
N TYR A 145 1.18 -9.63 17.14
CA TYR A 145 2.22 -8.77 16.56
C TYR A 145 1.81 -7.29 16.45
N SER A 146 0.61 -6.91 16.91
CA SER A 146 0.09 -5.55 16.71
C SER A 146 1.01 -4.45 17.25
N GLU A 147 1.77 -4.71 18.31
CA GLU A 147 2.73 -3.75 18.87
C GLU A 147 4.10 -3.74 18.16
N ARG A 148 4.31 -4.65 17.19
CA ARG A 148 5.58 -4.72 16.47
C ARG A 148 5.59 -3.79 15.25
N PRO A 149 6.69 -3.06 15.03
CA PRO A 149 6.91 -2.38 13.76
C PRO A 149 7.18 -3.42 12.66
N ALA A 150 6.77 -3.11 11.45
CA ALA A 150 7.12 -3.88 10.28
C ALA A 150 7.64 -2.99 9.16
N PHE A 151 8.44 -3.57 8.30
CA PHE A 151 8.81 -3.05 7.00
C PHE A 151 8.25 -3.99 5.92
N ASP A 152 8.19 -3.49 4.71
CA ASP A 152 7.76 -4.17 3.50
C ASP A 152 8.15 -5.66 3.45
N ILE A 153 9.44 -5.95 3.44
CA ILE A 153 9.98 -7.32 3.33
C ILE A 153 9.54 -8.25 4.47
N VAL A 154 9.28 -7.70 5.67
CA VAL A 154 8.84 -8.51 6.82
C VAL A 154 7.43 -9.06 6.58
N THR A 155 6.53 -8.22 6.09
CA THR A 155 5.15 -8.61 5.82
C THR A 155 5.03 -9.46 4.56
N GLU A 156 5.87 -9.25 3.54
CA GLU A 156 5.98 -10.17 2.41
C GLU A 156 6.42 -11.59 2.85
N ALA A 157 7.44 -11.67 3.71
CA ALA A 157 7.93 -12.95 4.21
C ALA A 157 6.89 -13.68 5.06
N MET A 158 6.27 -12.96 6.02
CA MET A 158 5.31 -13.53 6.96
C MET A 158 3.99 -13.95 6.29
N SER A 159 3.56 -13.25 5.23
CA SER A 159 2.36 -13.63 4.45
C SER A 159 2.58 -14.85 3.56
N GLY A 160 3.82 -15.30 3.39
CA GLY A 160 4.18 -16.46 2.55
C GLY A 160 4.36 -16.13 1.07
N ILE A 161 4.15 -14.89 0.63
CA ILE A 161 4.32 -14.52 -0.78
C ILE A 161 5.74 -14.79 -1.27
N MET A 162 6.77 -14.44 -0.49
CA MET A 162 8.15 -14.71 -0.85
C MET A 162 8.43 -16.20 -1.06
N HIS A 163 7.69 -17.09 -0.35
CA HIS A 163 7.82 -18.53 -0.53
C HIS A 163 7.35 -19.00 -1.92
N GLN A 164 6.45 -18.29 -2.56
CA GLN A 164 5.87 -18.66 -3.87
C GLN A 164 6.64 -18.08 -5.04
N VAL A 165 7.46 -17.05 -4.81
CA VAL A 165 8.22 -16.38 -5.87
C VAL A 165 9.53 -17.10 -6.12
N GLY A 166 9.85 -17.32 -7.42
CA GLY A 166 11.10 -17.92 -7.87
C GLY A 166 10.99 -19.39 -8.25
N PHE A 167 12.14 -20.09 -8.30
CA PHE A 167 12.25 -21.47 -8.71
C PHE A 167 12.24 -22.41 -7.49
N ALA A 168 11.76 -23.65 -7.68
CA ALA A 168 11.60 -24.63 -6.61
C ALA A 168 12.90 -24.97 -5.89
N ASP A 169 14.02 -24.99 -6.61
CA ASP A 169 15.36 -25.33 -6.12
C ASP A 169 16.15 -24.13 -5.55
N LYS A 170 15.53 -22.95 -5.50
CA LYS A 170 16.15 -21.71 -5.00
C LYS A 170 15.51 -21.26 -3.69
N PRO A 171 16.19 -20.44 -2.87
CA PRO A 171 15.60 -19.85 -1.67
C PRO A 171 14.40 -18.95 -2.00
N PRO A 172 13.55 -18.62 -1.00
CA PRO A 172 12.50 -17.61 -1.14
C PRO A 172 13.06 -16.32 -1.71
N SER A 173 12.32 -15.71 -2.63
CA SER A 173 12.75 -14.48 -3.31
C SER A 173 11.86 -13.31 -2.91
N TRP A 174 12.48 -12.15 -2.70
CA TRP A 174 11.74 -10.90 -2.61
C TRP A 174 11.02 -10.63 -3.93
N THR A 175 9.81 -10.07 -3.86
CA THR A 175 9.02 -9.77 -5.06
C THR A 175 9.62 -8.58 -5.82
N ILE A 176 9.19 -7.38 -5.42
CA ILE A 176 9.73 -6.09 -5.87
C ILE A 176 9.88 -5.17 -4.67
N TYR A 177 10.78 -4.21 -4.76
CA TYR A 177 10.98 -3.22 -3.70
C TYR A 177 9.71 -2.42 -3.41
N GLY A 178 9.16 -2.57 -2.20
CA GLY A 178 8.01 -1.82 -1.74
C GLY A 178 6.65 -2.42 -2.12
N MET A 179 6.58 -3.70 -2.46
CA MET A 179 5.31 -4.36 -2.84
C MET A 179 4.25 -4.23 -1.74
N ALA A 180 4.60 -4.58 -0.50
CA ALA A 180 3.70 -4.52 0.64
C ALA A 180 3.32 -3.07 0.98
N ASP A 181 4.29 -2.16 0.95
CA ASP A 181 4.05 -0.74 1.19
C ASP A 181 3.09 -0.13 0.15
N ILE A 182 3.36 -0.34 -1.14
CA ILE A 182 2.59 0.24 -2.24
C ILE A 182 1.18 -0.35 -2.28
N TYR A 183 1.07 -1.67 -2.18
CA TYR A 183 -0.22 -2.34 -2.19
C TYR A 183 -1.07 -1.91 -0.99
N THR A 184 -0.49 -1.86 0.21
CA THR A 184 -1.19 -1.36 1.40
C THR A 184 -1.62 0.10 1.25
N GLY A 185 -0.75 0.96 0.71
CA GLY A 185 -1.11 2.35 0.42
C GLY A 185 -2.29 2.47 -0.54
N MET A 186 -2.34 1.62 -1.57
CA MET A 186 -3.46 1.55 -2.51
C MET A 186 -4.75 1.07 -1.84
N VAL A 187 -4.71 -0.05 -1.10
CA VAL A 187 -5.86 -0.58 -0.37
C VAL A 187 -6.38 0.44 0.64
N THR A 188 -5.48 1.13 1.34
CA THR A 188 -5.87 2.19 2.29
C THR A 188 -6.56 3.36 1.56
N SER A 189 -6.06 3.79 0.41
CA SER A 189 -6.70 4.84 -0.37
C SER A 189 -8.11 4.44 -0.83
N TYR A 190 -8.30 3.18 -1.22
CA TYR A 190 -9.62 2.62 -1.53
C TYR A 190 -10.53 2.64 -0.30
N GLY A 191 -10.03 2.23 0.87
CA GLY A 191 -10.77 2.32 2.15
C GLY A 191 -11.19 3.76 2.49
N VAL A 192 -10.31 4.74 2.24
CA VAL A 192 -10.64 6.16 2.42
C VAL A 192 -11.77 6.59 1.48
N MET A 193 -11.75 6.17 0.21
CA MET A 193 -12.83 6.46 -0.74
C MET A 193 -14.16 5.85 -0.29
N GLN A 194 -14.16 4.62 0.22
CA GLN A 194 -15.35 3.98 0.78
C GLN A 194 -15.89 4.74 2.00
N ALA A 195 -14.99 5.18 2.90
CA ALA A 195 -15.37 5.95 4.08
C ALA A 195 -15.93 7.33 3.72
N LEU A 196 -15.36 8.01 2.73
CA LEU A 196 -15.91 9.26 2.19
C LEU A 196 -17.32 9.04 1.62
N PHE A 197 -17.51 8.00 0.82
CA PHE A 197 -18.82 7.65 0.28
C PHE A 197 -19.84 7.28 1.36
N MET A 198 -19.43 6.54 2.40
CA MET A 198 -20.29 6.22 3.54
C MET A 198 -20.65 7.48 4.33
N ARG A 199 -19.69 8.41 4.48
CA ARG A 199 -19.91 9.68 5.17
C ARG A 199 -21.01 10.53 4.50
N GLU A 200 -21.10 10.53 3.17
CA GLU A 200 -22.19 11.23 2.45
C GLU A 200 -23.58 10.68 2.85
N LYS A 201 -23.68 9.38 3.19
CA LYS A 201 -24.91 8.74 3.59
C LYS A 201 -25.22 8.91 5.08
N THR A 202 -24.21 8.91 5.92
CA THR A 202 -24.36 8.83 7.39
C THR A 202 -24.08 10.13 8.11
N GLY A 203 -23.38 11.06 7.46
CA GLY A 203 -22.85 12.27 8.06
C GLY A 203 -21.70 12.04 9.04
N LYS A 204 -21.19 10.79 9.16
CA LYS A 204 -20.17 10.40 10.14
C LYS A 204 -18.90 9.90 9.48
N GLY A 205 -17.76 10.27 10.05
CA GLY A 205 -16.46 9.67 9.74
C GLY A 205 -16.26 8.33 10.42
N GLN A 206 -15.09 7.72 10.20
CA GLN A 206 -14.74 6.42 10.78
C GLN A 206 -13.23 6.21 10.85
N LEU A 207 -12.80 5.26 11.68
CA LEU A 207 -11.45 4.73 11.69
C LEU A 207 -11.32 3.63 10.64
N ILE A 208 -10.22 3.65 9.91
CA ILE A 208 -9.78 2.60 8.99
C ILE A 208 -8.46 2.05 9.54
N ASP A 209 -8.40 0.76 9.82
CA ASP A 209 -7.17 0.08 10.20
C ASP A 209 -6.70 -0.79 9.03
N SER A 210 -5.54 -0.51 8.49
CA SER A 210 -4.97 -1.18 7.32
C SER A 210 -3.64 -1.82 7.69
N ALA A 211 -3.67 -3.14 7.89
CA ALA A 211 -2.50 -3.92 8.23
C ALA A 211 -1.75 -4.40 6.98
N MET A 212 -0.45 -4.12 6.89
CA MET A 212 0.37 -4.58 5.77
C MET A 212 0.35 -6.10 5.64
N PHE A 213 0.39 -6.83 6.76
CA PHE A 213 0.33 -8.28 6.77
C PHE A 213 -0.97 -8.80 6.18
N ASP A 214 -2.12 -8.27 6.58
CA ASP A 214 -3.44 -8.70 6.10
C ASP A 214 -3.60 -8.41 4.60
N ASN A 215 -3.13 -7.24 4.17
CA ASN A 215 -3.14 -6.88 2.76
C ASN A 215 -2.27 -7.82 1.93
N MET A 216 -1.07 -8.16 2.39
CA MET A 216 -0.22 -9.13 1.70
C MET A 216 -0.81 -10.53 1.73
N LEU A 217 -1.45 -10.93 2.83
CA LEU A 217 -2.13 -12.22 2.92
C LEU A 217 -3.31 -12.31 1.93
N SER A 218 -4.02 -11.20 1.68
CA SER A 218 -5.11 -11.16 0.68
C SER A 218 -4.62 -11.43 -0.74
N LEU A 219 -3.40 -11.04 -1.09
CA LEU A 219 -2.78 -11.41 -2.38
C LEU A 219 -2.45 -12.90 -2.46
N ASN A 220 -2.37 -13.57 -1.32
CA ASN A 220 -2.06 -14.99 -1.20
C ASN A 220 -3.31 -15.87 -1.03
N GLU A 221 -4.50 -15.32 -1.24
CA GLU A 221 -5.80 -15.96 -0.98
C GLU A 221 -5.92 -17.33 -1.62
N ALA A 222 -5.56 -17.49 -2.89
CA ALA A 222 -5.66 -18.76 -3.61
C ALA A 222 -4.84 -19.89 -2.93
N MET A 223 -3.69 -19.56 -2.36
CA MET A 223 -2.83 -20.54 -1.67
C MET A 223 -3.36 -20.85 -0.26
N VAL A 224 -3.92 -19.85 0.41
CA VAL A 224 -4.61 -20.05 1.69
C VAL A 224 -5.83 -20.97 1.50
N ALA A 225 -6.64 -20.71 0.46
CA ALA A 225 -7.78 -21.55 0.10
C ALA A 225 -7.35 -22.98 -0.25
N LEU A 226 -6.30 -23.14 -1.08
CA LEU A 226 -5.75 -24.44 -1.43
C LEU A 226 -5.34 -25.22 -0.17
N HIS A 227 -4.56 -24.61 0.72
CA HIS A 227 -4.13 -25.23 1.97
C HIS A 227 -5.31 -25.58 2.87
N SER A 228 -6.33 -24.73 2.95
CA SER A 228 -7.50 -24.99 3.82
C SER A 228 -8.24 -26.26 3.43
N VAL A 229 -8.29 -26.57 2.13
CA VAL A 229 -8.95 -27.76 1.58
C VAL A 229 -8.04 -29.00 1.57
N THR A 230 -6.83 -28.84 1.06
CA THR A 230 -5.92 -29.98 0.80
C THR A 230 -5.01 -30.31 1.98
N LYS A 231 -4.83 -29.39 2.93
CA LYS A 231 -3.81 -29.43 4.00
C LYS A 231 -2.37 -29.51 3.48
N GLN A 232 -2.16 -29.25 2.19
CA GLN A 232 -0.85 -29.23 1.56
C GLN A 232 -0.36 -27.79 1.44
N SER A 233 0.88 -27.56 1.84
CA SER A 233 1.52 -26.27 1.59
C SER A 233 1.83 -26.12 0.10
N PRO A 234 1.55 -24.94 -0.49
CA PRO A 234 1.88 -24.68 -1.88
C PRO A 234 3.39 -24.80 -2.10
N THR A 235 3.77 -25.36 -3.23
CA THR A 235 5.18 -25.49 -3.62
C THR A 235 5.54 -24.34 -4.57
N ARG A 236 6.77 -23.82 -4.42
CA ARG A 236 7.34 -22.86 -5.35
C ARG A 236 7.59 -23.49 -6.71
N GLY A 237 7.48 -22.68 -7.77
CA GLY A 237 7.74 -23.12 -9.12
C GLY A 237 6.49 -23.47 -9.91
N LYS A 238 6.63 -24.35 -10.90
CA LYS A 238 5.52 -24.67 -11.82
C LYS A 238 4.44 -25.49 -11.08
N PRO A 239 3.16 -25.10 -11.18
CA PRO A 239 2.06 -25.94 -10.73
C PRO A 239 2.10 -27.27 -11.48
N LYS A 240 2.01 -28.39 -10.74
CA LYS A 240 2.09 -29.73 -11.35
C LYS A 240 0.94 -30.05 -12.30
N ASN A 241 -0.20 -29.37 -12.15
CA ASN A 241 -1.46 -29.71 -12.83
C ASN A 241 -1.89 -28.71 -13.92
N LEU A 242 -1.09 -27.71 -14.20
CA LEU A 242 -1.37 -26.70 -15.24
C LEU A 242 -0.13 -26.57 -16.12
N PHE A 243 -0.12 -27.29 -17.22
CA PHE A 243 1.01 -27.27 -18.15
C PHE A 243 0.51 -26.96 -19.58
N PRO A 244 1.28 -26.18 -20.35
CA PRO A 244 2.45 -25.37 -19.95
C PRO A 244 2.03 -24.01 -19.34
N ARG A 245 2.51 -23.74 -18.14
CA ARG A 245 2.34 -22.45 -17.48
C ARG A 245 3.65 -22.04 -16.80
N GLY A 246 4.13 -20.81 -17.10
CA GLY A 246 5.36 -20.28 -16.48
C GLY A 246 6.32 -19.67 -17.49
N ALA A 247 7.55 -19.43 -17.04
CA ALA A 247 8.64 -18.95 -17.88
C ALA A 247 9.43 -20.14 -18.44
N PHE A 248 9.68 -20.10 -19.75
CA PHE A 248 10.42 -21.10 -20.50
C PHE A 248 11.61 -20.46 -21.18
N LYS A 249 12.76 -21.16 -21.15
CA LYS A 249 13.99 -20.69 -21.79
C LYS A 249 13.85 -20.72 -23.30
N THR A 250 14.27 -19.65 -23.97
CA THR A 250 14.43 -19.55 -25.42
C THR A 250 15.91 -19.51 -25.79
N LYS A 251 16.22 -19.40 -27.07
CA LYS A 251 17.59 -19.28 -27.56
C LYS A 251 18.32 -18.05 -27.00
N ASP A 252 17.60 -16.95 -26.82
CA ASP A 252 18.13 -15.62 -26.49
C ASP A 252 17.52 -14.99 -25.22
N GLY A 253 16.64 -15.74 -24.51
CA GLY A 253 16.00 -15.21 -23.32
C GLY A 253 14.98 -16.17 -22.72
N TYR A 254 13.79 -15.63 -22.40
CA TYR A 254 12.68 -16.37 -21.81
C TYR A 254 11.36 -15.93 -22.44
N ILE A 255 10.43 -16.87 -22.57
CA ILE A 255 9.03 -16.61 -22.92
C ILE A 255 8.13 -17.03 -21.77
N ALA A 256 7.08 -16.27 -21.50
CA ALA A 256 6.02 -16.65 -20.57
C ALA A 256 4.87 -17.30 -21.34
N LEU A 257 4.47 -18.50 -20.93
CA LEU A 257 3.32 -19.22 -21.47
C LEU A 257 2.28 -19.43 -20.38
N ASN A 258 1.01 -19.39 -20.80
CA ASN A 258 -0.13 -19.78 -19.97
C ASN A 258 -1.14 -20.49 -20.86
N VAL A 259 -1.27 -21.81 -20.69
CA VAL A 259 -2.17 -22.66 -21.46
C VAL A 259 -3.20 -23.24 -20.49
N PRO A 260 -4.36 -22.57 -20.34
CA PRO A 260 -5.35 -22.94 -19.29
C PRO A 260 -6.27 -24.09 -19.72
N ASP A 261 -6.38 -24.39 -21.02
CA ASP A 261 -7.33 -25.36 -21.56
C ASP A 261 -6.85 -26.01 -22.86
N ASN A 262 -7.57 -27.04 -23.31
CA ASN A 262 -7.23 -27.82 -24.51
C ASN A 262 -7.30 -26.98 -25.81
N ILE A 263 -8.20 -26.02 -25.91
CA ILE A 263 -8.31 -25.16 -27.10
C ILE A 263 -7.03 -24.35 -27.30
N ILE A 264 -6.52 -23.77 -26.21
CA ILE A 264 -5.28 -23.00 -26.23
C ILE A 264 -4.08 -23.94 -26.45
N TRP A 265 -4.13 -25.17 -25.89
CA TRP A 265 -3.12 -26.19 -26.15
C TRP A 265 -3.01 -26.56 -27.64
N GLU A 266 -4.12 -26.88 -28.29
CA GLU A 266 -4.16 -27.18 -29.75
C GLU A 266 -3.60 -26.02 -30.57
N ARG A 267 -3.96 -24.77 -30.24
CA ARG A 267 -3.42 -23.57 -30.93
C ARG A 267 -1.91 -23.43 -30.73
N LEU A 268 -1.42 -23.71 -29.52
CA LEU A 268 0.02 -23.70 -29.25
C LEU A 268 0.71 -24.79 -30.08
N CYS A 269 0.22 -26.03 -30.08
CA CYS A 269 0.77 -27.15 -30.87
C CYS A 269 0.87 -26.81 -32.34
N LYS A 270 -0.18 -26.21 -32.91
CA LYS A 270 -0.18 -25.74 -34.32
C LYS A 270 0.87 -24.65 -34.50
N THR A 271 0.98 -23.69 -33.57
CA THR A 271 1.94 -22.57 -33.68
C THR A 271 3.39 -23.05 -33.68
N ILE A 272 3.71 -24.07 -32.89
CA ILE A 272 5.06 -24.63 -32.78
C ILE A 272 5.28 -25.78 -33.76
N GLN A 273 4.33 -26.05 -34.67
CA GLN A 273 4.37 -27.14 -35.68
C GLN A 273 4.54 -28.54 -35.04
N ARG A 274 3.86 -28.76 -33.95
CA ARG A 274 3.83 -30.02 -33.17
C ARG A 274 2.38 -30.43 -32.92
N GLU A 275 1.60 -30.56 -34.02
CA GLU A 275 0.19 -30.97 -33.95
C GLU A 275 0.02 -32.40 -33.42
N ASP A 276 1.08 -33.21 -33.49
CA ASP A 276 1.18 -34.54 -32.87
C ASP A 276 0.94 -34.52 -31.37
N LEU A 277 1.21 -33.42 -30.68
CA LEU A 277 1.01 -33.25 -29.23
C LEU A 277 -0.41 -32.81 -28.86
N ALA A 278 -1.25 -32.47 -29.82
CA ALA A 278 -2.58 -31.95 -29.52
C ALA A 278 -3.56 -33.05 -29.07
N THR A 279 -3.23 -34.31 -29.32
CA THR A 279 -4.08 -35.48 -29.00
C THR A 279 -3.59 -36.29 -27.82
N ASP A 280 -2.49 -35.91 -27.19
CA ASP A 280 -1.97 -36.47 -25.96
C ASP A 280 -2.62 -35.73 -24.75
#